data_ed4051be6d87f723ffb6807baa7d8e10
#
_entry.id   ed4051be6d87f723ffb6807baa7d8e10
#
_cell.length_a   1.000
_cell.length_b   1.000
_cell.length_c   1.000
_cell.angle_alpha   90.00
_cell.angle_beta   90.00
_cell.angle_gamma   90.00
#
_symmetry.space_group_name_H-M   'P 1'
#
loop_
_entity.id
_entity.type
_entity.pdbx_description
1 polymer ?
#
loop_
_entity_poly.entity_id
_entity_poly.type
_entity_poly.pdbx_seq_one_letter_code
_entity_poly.pdbx_strand_id
1 'polypeptide(L)'
;SDDAVIKGTQAYWRFDRHEAGSPLSQLDVIKDLSGNCNDLILKTHFPSDKNTLRWSDAHHPSQPGHGSLNFTAQKKPLKGMYLQTRNGAKINSNTFENGYTFEAFYYLPSSWDSEQNAWSSLFSRRGSAGDAGIHGEEADKDEPIVTLSISNDRELQWRVYPLESQNGTTNWGHETPFDQWWHAAVVNNGSMTKMYVDGSEVARNPAQKAHGLTTLNKPWMLGGFEYGGKLDQIFYGSIGDVRIVDRAISPEEFMFRPDLDSSTGK
;
A
#
# COMPACT_ATOMS: atom_id res chain seq x y z
N SER A 1 4.83 12.62 -20.51
CA SER A 1 5.55 12.13 -19.32
C SER A 1 4.67 12.30 -18.13
N ASP A 2 4.60 11.31 -17.29
CA ASP A 2 3.80 11.39 -16.08
C ASP A 2 4.61 12.14 -15.00
N ASP A 3 4.05 13.26 -14.51
CA ASP A 3 4.69 14.09 -13.48
C ASP A 3 4.90 13.36 -12.15
N ALA A 4 4.28 12.20 -11.99
CA ALA A 4 4.46 11.37 -10.80
C ALA A 4 5.82 10.68 -10.73
N VAL A 5 6.51 10.52 -11.86
CA VAL A 5 7.85 9.92 -11.88
C VAL A 5 8.88 11.00 -11.57
N ILE A 6 9.43 10.94 -10.37
CA ILE A 6 10.40 11.90 -9.83
C ILE A 6 11.70 11.20 -9.50
N LYS A 7 12.74 11.99 -9.13
CA LYS A 7 14.02 11.43 -8.70
C LYS A 7 13.81 10.44 -7.55
N GLY A 8 14.37 9.24 -7.67
CA GLY A 8 14.27 8.20 -6.66
C GLY A 8 13.04 7.33 -6.75
N THR A 9 12.14 7.57 -7.72
CA THR A 9 10.98 6.71 -7.91
C THR A 9 11.42 5.30 -8.26
N GLN A 10 11.06 4.35 -7.40
CA GLN A 10 11.37 2.94 -7.58
C GLN A 10 10.27 2.21 -8.32
N ALA A 11 9.02 2.58 -8.07
CA ALA A 11 7.85 2.05 -8.74
C ALA A 11 6.73 3.08 -8.76
N TYR A 12 5.96 3.06 -9.82
CA TYR A 12 4.75 3.85 -9.96
C TYR A 12 3.73 3.05 -10.76
N TRP A 13 2.58 2.76 -10.14
CA TRP A 13 1.53 1.97 -10.75
C TRP A 13 0.24 2.79 -10.84
N ARG A 14 -0.38 2.80 -12.03
CA ARG A 14 -1.70 3.36 -12.32
C ARG A 14 -2.64 2.23 -12.73
N PHE A 15 -3.94 2.46 -12.52
CA PHE A 15 -4.97 1.46 -12.76
C PHE A 15 -6.07 1.99 -13.69
N ASP A 16 -5.70 2.65 -14.77
CA ASP A 16 -6.60 3.33 -15.71
C ASP A 16 -6.42 2.87 -17.16
N ARG A 17 -5.83 1.70 -17.39
CA ARG A 17 -5.46 1.22 -18.70
C ARG A 17 -6.44 0.23 -19.33
N HIS A 18 -7.53 -0.08 -18.63
CA HIS A 18 -8.54 -1.03 -19.05
C HIS A 18 -9.93 -0.46 -18.86
N GLU A 19 -10.93 -1.10 -19.49
CA GLU A 19 -12.32 -0.67 -19.37
C GLU A 19 -12.81 -0.81 -17.92
N ALA A 20 -13.40 0.26 -17.41
CA ALA A 20 -13.98 0.29 -16.06
C ALA A 20 -15.06 -0.78 -15.90
N GLY A 21 -15.04 -1.47 -14.77
CA GLY A 21 -15.95 -2.55 -14.44
C GLY A 21 -15.52 -3.92 -14.95
N SER A 22 -14.52 -3.99 -15.85
CA SER A 22 -14.02 -5.29 -16.31
C SER A 22 -13.16 -5.96 -15.23
N PRO A 23 -13.23 -7.31 -15.11
CA PRO A 23 -12.38 -8.04 -14.17
C PRO A 23 -10.95 -8.10 -14.67
N LEU A 24 -9.98 -8.12 -13.74
CA LEU A 24 -8.60 -8.45 -14.07
C LEU A 24 -8.53 -9.93 -14.45
N SER A 25 -7.73 -10.23 -15.46
CA SER A 25 -7.46 -11.60 -15.89
C SER A 25 -6.04 -12.01 -15.49
N GLN A 26 -5.77 -13.32 -15.48
CA GLN A 26 -4.44 -13.87 -15.18
C GLN A 26 -3.35 -13.42 -16.16
N LEU A 27 -3.74 -12.91 -17.33
CA LEU A 27 -2.81 -12.39 -18.33
C LEU A 27 -2.48 -10.91 -18.10
N ASP A 28 -3.22 -10.23 -17.21
CA ASP A 28 -2.97 -8.83 -16.94
C ASP A 28 -1.68 -8.63 -16.15
N VAL A 29 -0.89 -7.69 -16.61
CA VAL A 29 0.31 -7.22 -15.93
C VAL A 29 0.16 -5.71 -15.74
N ILE A 30 0.30 -5.26 -14.50
CA ILE A 30 0.31 -3.83 -14.20
C ILE A 30 1.74 -3.33 -14.39
N LYS A 31 1.94 -2.55 -15.42
CA LYS A 31 3.26 -2.05 -15.75
C LYS A 31 3.71 -0.99 -14.75
N ASP A 32 4.95 -1.11 -14.28
CA ASP A 32 5.64 -0.07 -13.55
C ASP A 32 6.02 1.07 -14.51
N LEU A 33 5.45 2.24 -14.28
CA LEU A 33 5.66 3.41 -15.13
C LEU A 33 6.91 4.20 -14.77
N SER A 34 7.65 3.79 -13.74
CA SER A 34 8.91 4.44 -13.36
C SER A 34 10.07 4.13 -14.29
N GLY A 35 9.95 3.09 -15.11
CA GLY A 35 11.04 2.57 -15.95
C GLY A 35 11.92 1.52 -15.27
N ASN A 36 11.65 1.16 -14.02
CA ASN A 36 12.44 0.18 -13.26
C ASN A 36 11.96 -1.26 -13.40
N CYS A 37 10.93 -1.51 -14.21
CA CYS A 37 10.40 -2.85 -14.50
C CYS A 37 9.89 -3.62 -13.26
N ASN A 38 9.43 -2.93 -12.24
CA ASN A 38 8.81 -3.52 -11.07
C ASN A 38 7.31 -3.76 -11.31
N ASP A 39 7.00 -4.50 -12.37
CA ASP A 39 5.62 -4.78 -12.76
C ASP A 39 4.91 -5.66 -11.73
N LEU A 40 3.59 -5.49 -11.62
CA LEU A 40 2.74 -6.30 -10.77
C LEU A 40 2.07 -7.40 -11.59
N ILE A 41 2.01 -8.60 -11.01
CA ILE A 41 1.28 -9.73 -11.57
C ILE A 41 0.11 -10.09 -10.68
N LEU A 42 -0.94 -10.62 -11.30
CA LEU A 42 -2.14 -11.04 -10.59
C LEU A 42 -1.92 -12.37 -9.87
N LYS A 43 -2.37 -12.43 -8.61
CA LYS A 43 -2.39 -13.64 -7.79
C LYS A 43 -3.81 -13.96 -7.35
N THR A 44 -4.13 -15.23 -7.29
CA THR A 44 -5.39 -15.73 -6.76
C THR A 44 -5.14 -16.63 -5.57
N HIS A 45 -5.97 -16.51 -4.54
CA HIS A 45 -5.88 -17.41 -3.40
C HIS A 45 -6.36 -18.82 -3.77
N PHE A 46 -7.53 -18.90 -4.43
CA PHE A 46 -8.03 -20.13 -5.02
C PHE A 46 -8.35 -19.92 -6.50
N PRO A 47 -8.21 -20.97 -7.35
CA PRO A 47 -8.53 -20.84 -8.77
C PRO A 47 -9.98 -20.40 -9.05
N SER A 48 -10.89 -20.62 -8.10
CA SER A 48 -12.31 -20.23 -8.20
C SER A 48 -12.55 -18.74 -7.87
N ASP A 49 -11.55 -18.02 -7.36
CA ASP A 49 -11.67 -16.60 -6.94
C ASP A 49 -11.56 -15.65 -8.14
N LYS A 50 -12.21 -16.00 -9.24
CA LYS A 50 -12.22 -15.18 -10.45
C LYS A 50 -13.17 -13.99 -10.27
N ASN A 51 -12.87 -12.89 -10.96
CA ASN A 51 -13.72 -11.69 -11.02
C ASN A 51 -13.91 -10.95 -9.69
N THR A 52 -13.04 -11.20 -8.71
CA THR A 52 -13.10 -10.53 -7.41
C THR A 52 -12.32 -9.22 -7.38
N LEU A 53 -11.57 -8.92 -8.41
CA LEU A 53 -10.78 -7.70 -8.58
C LEU A 53 -11.12 -7.09 -9.94
N ARG A 54 -11.56 -5.83 -9.93
CA ARG A 54 -12.04 -5.14 -11.13
C ARG A 54 -11.36 -3.80 -11.32
N TRP A 55 -11.20 -3.41 -12.58
CA TRP A 55 -10.86 -2.06 -12.96
C TRP A 55 -12.02 -1.13 -12.63
N SER A 56 -11.70 0.11 -12.21
CA SER A 56 -12.68 1.14 -11.89
C SER A 56 -12.21 2.48 -12.41
N ASP A 57 -13.14 3.34 -12.78
CA ASP A 57 -12.88 4.74 -13.13
C ASP A 57 -13.00 5.69 -11.93
N ALA A 58 -13.33 5.17 -10.76
CA ALA A 58 -13.35 5.95 -9.53
C ALA A 58 -11.91 6.37 -9.14
N HIS A 59 -11.79 7.58 -8.61
CA HIS A 59 -10.50 8.16 -8.25
C HIS A 59 -10.67 9.23 -7.18
N HIS A 60 -9.56 9.60 -6.53
CA HIS A 60 -9.52 10.75 -5.65
C HIS A 60 -9.83 12.04 -6.43
N PRO A 61 -10.55 13.02 -5.87
CA PRO A 61 -10.83 14.29 -6.56
C PRO A 61 -9.61 15.02 -7.12
N SER A 62 -8.44 14.87 -6.48
CA SER A 62 -7.20 15.46 -6.97
C SER A 62 -6.55 14.71 -8.13
N GLN A 63 -7.16 13.62 -8.61
CA GLN A 63 -6.62 12.81 -9.71
C GLN A 63 -7.61 12.64 -10.87
N PRO A 64 -8.08 13.73 -11.48
CA PRO A 64 -9.00 13.61 -12.61
C PRO A 64 -8.35 12.81 -13.75
N GLY A 65 -9.13 11.91 -14.35
CA GLY A 65 -8.66 11.05 -15.44
C GLY A 65 -7.87 9.81 -15.02
N HIS A 66 -7.62 9.62 -13.72
CA HIS A 66 -7.03 8.39 -13.20
C HIS A 66 -8.13 7.37 -12.86
N GLY A 67 -7.72 6.13 -12.64
CA GLY A 67 -8.61 5.05 -12.23
C GLY A 67 -8.13 4.37 -10.96
N SER A 68 -8.73 3.22 -10.69
CA SER A 68 -8.44 2.45 -9.48
C SER A 68 -8.74 0.97 -9.67
N LEU A 69 -8.37 0.18 -8.68
CA LEU A 69 -8.74 -1.23 -8.54
C LEU A 69 -9.79 -1.37 -7.44
N ASN A 70 -10.81 -2.15 -7.72
CA ASN A 70 -11.91 -2.41 -6.81
C ASN A 70 -11.80 -3.83 -6.26
N PHE A 71 -11.56 -3.95 -4.94
CA PHE A 71 -11.42 -5.19 -4.16
C PHE A 71 -12.66 -5.38 -3.29
N THR A 72 -13.84 -5.47 -3.86
CA THR A 72 -15.09 -5.48 -3.07
C THR A 72 -15.68 -6.86 -2.82
N ALA A 73 -15.08 -7.91 -3.33
CA ALA A 73 -15.55 -9.27 -3.08
C ALA A 73 -14.85 -9.97 -1.91
N GLN A 74 -13.98 -9.25 -1.19
CA GLN A 74 -13.08 -9.80 -0.19
C GLN A 74 -13.76 -9.91 1.17
N LYS A 75 -14.28 -11.09 1.52
CA LYS A 75 -14.86 -11.40 2.83
C LYS A 75 -14.37 -12.76 3.32
N LYS A 76 -14.40 -12.97 4.63
CA LYS A 76 -14.09 -14.27 5.21
C LYS A 76 -15.22 -15.28 4.91
N PRO A 77 -14.90 -16.57 4.67
CA PRO A 77 -13.54 -17.09 4.58
C PRO A 77 -12.73 -16.42 3.48
N LEU A 78 -11.41 -16.41 3.63
CA LEU A 78 -10.51 -15.70 2.73
C LEU A 78 -10.74 -16.09 1.27
N LYS A 79 -11.04 -15.10 0.45
CA LYS A 79 -11.27 -15.26 -1.00
C LYS A 79 -10.68 -14.05 -1.71
N GLY A 80 -10.35 -14.23 -2.97
CA GLY A 80 -10.08 -13.13 -3.84
C GLY A 80 -8.71 -13.12 -4.47
N MET A 81 -8.41 -11.99 -5.05
CA MET A 81 -7.23 -11.72 -5.87
C MET A 81 -6.46 -10.54 -5.30
N TYR A 82 -5.18 -10.55 -5.50
CA TYR A 82 -4.27 -9.46 -5.14
C TYR A 82 -3.15 -9.38 -6.19
N LEU A 83 -2.32 -8.36 -6.08
CA LEU A 83 -1.19 -8.14 -6.99
C LEU A 83 0.12 -8.31 -6.24
N GLN A 84 1.17 -8.65 -6.98
CA GLN A 84 2.48 -8.90 -6.41
C GLN A 84 3.56 -8.54 -7.44
N THR A 85 4.67 -7.96 -6.98
CA THR A 85 5.84 -7.80 -7.84
C THR A 85 6.38 -9.16 -8.24
N ARG A 86 6.95 -9.25 -9.45
CA ARG A 86 7.56 -10.50 -9.93
C ARG A 86 8.72 -10.91 -9.05
N ASN A 87 8.98 -12.22 -8.98
CA ASN A 87 10.20 -12.72 -8.39
C ASN A 87 11.41 -12.11 -9.12
N GLY A 88 12.40 -11.66 -8.36
CA GLY A 88 13.59 -11.05 -8.93
C GLY A 88 13.41 -9.57 -9.35
N ALA A 89 12.26 -8.96 -9.14
CA ALA A 89 12.09 -7.53 -9.36
C ALA A 89 13.06 -6.74 -8.47
N LYS A 90 13.66 -5.69 -9.01
CA LYS A 90 14.71 -4.91 -8.31
C LYS A 90 14.23 -4.37 -6.96
N ILE A 91 12.97 -3.93 -6.87
CA ILE A 91 12.41 -3.38 -5.64
C ILE A 91 12.37 -4.40 -4.51
N ASN A 92 12.34 -5.69 -4.83
CA ASN A 92 12.34 -6.77 -3.82
C ASN A 92 13.65 -6.81 -3.01
N SER A 93 14.72 -6.24 -3.54
CA SER A 93 16.04 -6.19 -2.92
C SER A 93 16.42 -4.79 -2.41
N ASN A 94 15.55 -3.80 -2.58
CA ASN A 94 15.80 -2.46 -2.06
C ASN A 94 15.54 -2.43 -0.55
N THR A 95 16.51 -1.95 0.22
CA THR A 95 16.43 -1.86 1.69
C THR A 95 15.98 -0.49 2.17
N PHE A 96 15.94 0.52 1.30
CA PHE A 96 15.52 1.89 1.66
C PHE A 96 16.29 2.48 2.84
N GLU A 97 17.57 2.19 2.95
CA GLU A 97 18.42 2.56 4.09
C GLU A 97 18.52 4.09 4.31
N ASN A 98 18.40 4.86 3.24
CA ASN A 98 18.55 6.32 3.28
C ASN A 98 17.22 7.07 3.45
N GLY A 99 16.16 6.35 3.71
CA GLY A 99 14.81 6.90 3.80
C GLY A 99 13.92 6.46 2.65
N TYR A 100 12.67 6.85 2.71
CA TYR A 100 11.67 6.44 1.73
C TYR A 100 10.44 7.32 1.77
N THR A 101 9.64 7.21 0.73
CA THR A 101 8.26 7.71 0.68
C THR A 101 7.39 6.68 -0.02
N PHE A 102 6.35 6.24 0.67
CA PHE A 102 5.32 5.34 0.14
C PHE A 102 4.01 6.10 0.06
N GLU A 103 3.39 6.13 -1.11
CA GLU A 103 2.11 6.82 -1.32
C GLU A 103 1.09 5.89 -1.96
N ALA A 104 -0.15 6.01 -1.52
CA ALA A 104 -1.27 5.32 -2.14
C ALA A 104 -2.56 6.15 -1.98
N PHE A 105 -3.44 6.07 -2.97
CA PHE A 105 -4.82 6.51 -2.84
C PHE A 105 -5.69 5.33 -2.48
N TYR A 106 -6.63 5.51 -1.55
CA TYR A 106 -7.50 4.42 -1.15
C TYR A 106 -8.90 4.91 -0.75
N TYR A 107 -9.83 3.99 -0.74
CA TYR A 107 -11.24 4.24 -0.45
C TYR A 107 -11.80 3.05 0.32
N LEU A 108 -12.48 3.31 1.42
CA LEU A 108 -13.18 2.28 2.19
C LEU A 108 -14.69 2.48 2.05
N PRO A 109 -15.42 1.52 1.46
CA PRO A 109 -16.88 1.60 1.38
C PRO A 109 -17.52 1.38 2.75
N SER A 110 -18.72 1.89 2.96
CA SER A 110 -19.48 1.71 4.21
C SER A 110 -19.83 0.24 4.51
N SER A 111 -19.71 -0.63 3.53
CA SER A 111 -19.84 -2.08 3.70
C SER A 111 -18.60 -2.74 4.32
N TRP A 112 -17.52 -2.00 4.50
CA TRP A 112 -16.33 -2.48 5.23
C TRP A 112 -16.72 -2.83 6.68
N ASP A 113 -16.27 -3.97 7.14
CA ASP A 113 -16.65 -4.52 8.45
C ASP A 113 -15.37 -5.02 9.14
N SER A 114 -15.15 -4.57 10.38
CA SER A 114 -13.95 -4.93 11.14
C SER A 114 -13.77 -6.44 11.30
N GLU A 115 -14.85 -7.17 11.55
CA GLU A 115 -14.80 -8.63 11.73
C GLU A 115 -14.38 -9.36 10.45
N GLN A 116 -14.83 -8.85 9.29
CA GLN A 116 -14.59 -9.47 7.98
C GLN A 116 -13.34 -8.95 7.28
N ASN A 117 -13.00 -7.67 7.46
CA ASN A 117 -12.08 -6.96 6.60
C ASN A 117 -10.86 -6.37 7.31
N ALA A 118 -10.81 -6.39 8.64
CA ALA A 118 -9.67 -5.84 9.39
C ALA A 118 -8.35 -6.53 9.06
N TRP A 119 -7.25 -5.82 9.29
CA TRP A 119 -5.89 -6.27 9.05
C TRP A 119 -5.67 -6.63 7.59
N SER A 120 -6.16 -5.78 6.71
CA SER A 120 -5.87 -5.83 5.28
C SER A 120 -4.90 -4.73 4.91
N SER A 121 -4.12 -4.93 3.86
CA SER A 121 -3.07 -4.00 3.47
C SER A 121 -3.35 -3.34 2.14
N LEU A 122 -3.03 -2.05 2.04
CA LEU A 122 -2.88 -1.37 0.75
C LEU A 122 -1.69 -1.99 0.01
N PHE A 123 -0.56 -2.05 0.68
CA PHE A 123 0.59 -2.81 0.21
C PHE A 123 1.40 -3.30 1.43
N SER A 124 2.11 -4.40 1.21
CA SER A 124 2.95 -5.04 2.22
C SER A 124 4.10 -5.77 1.56
N ARG A 125 5.13 -6.09 2.33
CA ARG A 125 6.19 -6.95 1.87
C ARG A 125 5.86 -8.38 2.25
N ARG A 126 5.95 -9.30 1.28
CA ARG A 126 5.69 -10.71 1.49
C ARG A 126 6.64 -11.32 2.51
N GLY A 127 6.14 -12.30 3.28
CA GLY A 127 6.90 -13.00 4.31
C GLY A 127 6.46 -12.60 5.71
N SER A 128 7.12 -13.19 6.70
CA SER A 128 6.92 -12.85 8.11
C SER A 128 8.15 -12.15 8.68
N ALA A 129 8.00 -11.47 9.79
CA ALA A 129 9.11 -10.85 10.50
C ALA A 129 10.20 -11.86 10.88
N GLY A 130 9.82 -13.12 11.11
CA GLY A 130 10.78 -14.21 11.34
C GLY A 130 11.70 -14.44 10.14
N ASP A 131 11.23 -14.24 8.93
CA ASP A 131 12.04 -14.34 7.70
C ASP A 131 13.06 -13.21 7.57
N ALA A 132 12.87 -12.12 8.28
CA ALA A 132 13.82 -11.01 8.29
C ALA A 132 15.13 -11.37 9.01
N GLY A 133 15.14 -12.45 9.77
CA GLY A 133 16.33 -12.90 10.50
C GLY A 133 16.70 -12.04 11.71
N ILE A 134 15.98 -10.95 11.95
CA ILE A 134 16.21 -10.01 13.03
C ILE A 134 14.86 -9.63 13.61
N HIS A 135 14.64 -9.89 14.88
CA HIS A 135 13.47 -9.40 15.63
C HIS A 135 13.83 -9.34 17.11
N GLY A 136 13.25 -8.36 17.79
CA GLY A 136 13.43 -8.24 19.24
C GLY A 136 12.66 -9.32 19.99
N GLU A 137 12.93 -9.45 21.28
CA GLU A 137 12.25 -10.44 22.14
C GLU A 137 10.74 -10.22 22.20
N GLU A 138 10.29 -8.97 22.05
CA GLU A 138 8.87 -8.59 22.09
C GLU A 138 8.21 -8.56 20.71
N ALA A 139 8.96 -8.74 19.62
CA ALA A 139 8.42 -8.69 18.28
C ALA A 139 7.68 -9.99 17.95
N ASP A 140 6.46 -9.88 17.45
CA ASP A 140 5.73 -11.02 16.93
C ASP A 140 6.35 -11.45 15.60
N LYS A 141 7.04 -12.57 15.62
CA LYS A 141 7.73 -13.12 14.43
C LYS A 141 6.79 -13.52 13.30
N ASP A 142 5.51 -13.67 13.59
CA ASP A 142 4.49 -14.03 12.60
C ASP A 142 3.92 -12.82 11.87
N GLU A 143 4.16 -11.62 12.36
CA GLU A 143 3.75 -10.37 11.72
C GLU A 143 4.43 -10.17 10.34
N PRO A 144 3.83 -9.42 9.43
CA PRO A 144 4.47 -9.12 8.14
C PRO A 144 5.74 -8.29 8.32
N ILE A 145 6.63 -8.35 7.34
CA ILE A 145 7.90 -7.61 7.36
C ILE A 145 7.66 -6.11 7.36
N VAL A 146 6.79 -5.64 6.47
CA VAL A 146 6.37 -4.24 6.33
C VAL A 146 4.95 -4.21 5.81
N THR A 147 4.12 -3.33 6.36
CA THR A 147 2.75 -3.17 5.87
C THR A 147 2.20 -1.76 6.07
N LEU A 148 1.46 -1.27 5.09
CA LEU A 148 0.52 -0.18 5.23
C LEU A 148 -0.89 -0.79 5.23
N SER A 149 -1.50 -0.86 6.40
CA SER A 149 -2.72 -1.64 6.62
C SER A 149 -3.84 -0.82 7.24
N ILE A 150 -5.03 -1.40 7.18
CA ILE A 150 -6.21 -0.91 7.92
C ILE A 150 -6.43 -1.86 9.10
N SER A 151 -6.36 -1.32 10.32
CA SER A 151 -6.46 -2.11 11.54
C SER A 151 -7.91 -2.54 11.84
N ASN A 152 -8.09 -3.30 12.93
CA ASN A 152 -9.42 -3.66 13.43
C ASN A 152 -10.22 -2.45 13.95
N ASP A 153 -9.56 -1.36 14.29
CA ASP A 153 -10.18 -0.08 14.64
C ASP A 153 -10.39 0.82 13.42
N ARG A 154 -10.21 0.30 12.21
CA ARG A 154 -10.27 1.01 10.93
C ARG A 154 -9.29 2.19 10.86
N GLU A 155 -8.16 2.09 11.51
CA GLU A 155 -7.10 3.09 11.46
C GLU A 155 -6.05 2.71 10.43
N LEU A 156 -5.54 3.70 9.71
CA LEU A 156 -4.40 3.53 8.79
C LEU A 156 -3.14 3.36 9.62
N GLN A 157 -2.41 2.26 9.41
CA GLN A 157 -1.23 1.90 10.18
C GLN A 157 -0.07 1.53 9.28
N TRP A 158 1.08 2.15 9.54
CA TRP A 158 2.37 1.75 8.99
C TRP A 158 3.14 0.95 10.03
N ARG A 159 3.60 -0.24 9.65
CA ARG A 159 4.34 -1.12 10.55
C ARG A 159 5.59 -1.65 9.87
N VAL A 160 6.73 -1.57 10.57
CA VAL A 160 8.04 -2.04 10.09
C VAL A 160 8.60 -3.03 11.08
N TYR A 161 9.04 -4.18 10.61
CA TYR A 161 9.79 -5.16 11.38
C TYR A 161 11.25 -5.19 10.91
N PRO A 162 12.18 -5.50 11.78
CA PRO A 162 12.06 -6.15 13.10
C PRO A 162 11.92 -5.18 14.29
N LEU A 163 11.45 -3.99 14.10
CA LEU A 163 11.34 -3.03 15.21
C LEU A 163 10.23 -3.44 16.18
N GLU A 164 10.44 -3.19 17.47
CA GLU A 164 9.43 -3.36 18.51
C GLU A 164 8.19 -2.51 18.22
N SER A 165 7.05 -2.85 18.82
CA SER A 165 5.77 -2.23 18.53
C SER A 165 5.81 -0.70 18.59
N GLN A 166 6.38 -0.12 19.64
CA GLN A 166 6.49 1.34 19.79
C GLN A 166 7.35 1.99 18.72
N ASN A 167 8.47 1.35 18.36
CA ASN A 167 9.41 1.88 17.40
C ASN A 167 8.99 1.61 15.96
N GLY A 168 8.24 0.54 15.74
CA GLY A 168 7.87 0.07 14.43
C GLY A 168 6.52 0.54 13.92
N THR A 169 5.68 1.14 14.76
CA THR A 169 4.30 1.49 14.42
C THR A 169 4.11 2.99 14.29
N THR A 170 3.59 3.44 13.16
CA THR A 170 3.11 4.81 12.95
C THR A 170 1.66 4.72 12.50
N ASN A 171 0.74 5.31 13.27
CA ASN A 171 -0.68 5.06 13.14
C ASN A 171 -1.47 6.37 13.12
N TRP A 172 -2.40 6.49 12.16
CA TRP A 172 -3.39 7.58 12.18
C TRP A 172 -4.48 7.20 13.18
N GLY A 173 -4.47 7.85 14.35
CA GLY A 173 -5.31 7.52 15.49
C GLY A 173 -6.80 7.89 15.34
N HIS A 174 -7.35 7.78 14.14
CA HIS A 174 -8.75 8.03 13.82
C HIS A 174 -9.31 6.91 12.95
N GLU A 175 -10.56 6.56 13.19
CA GLU A 175 -11.28 5.71 12.25
C GLU A 175 -11.30 6.39 10.87
N THR A 176 -10.80 5.70 9.85
CA THR A 176 -10.86 6.20 8.48
C THR A 176 -12.32 6.39 8.08
N PRO A 177 -12.76 7.61 7.72
CA PRO A 177 -14.11 7.83 7.24
C PRO A 177 -14.44 7.01 6.00
N PHE A 178 -15.65 6.47 5.94
CA PHE A 178 -16.14 5.71 4.81
C PHE A 178 -16.53 6.60 3.61
N ASP A 179 -16.61 5.97 2.46
CA ASP A 179 -17.17 6.55 1.23
C ASP A 179 -16.45 7.81 0.77
N GLN A 180 -15.15 7.88 1.05
CA GLN A 180 -14.27 8.95 0.62
C GLN A 180 -12.95 8.39 0.12
N TRP A 181 -12.37 9.05 -0.86
CA TRP A 181 -11.01 8.82 -1.29
C TRP A 181 -10.02 9.56 -0.39
N TRP A 182 -8.96 8.88 -0.04
CA TRP A 182 -7.86 9.41 0.76
C TRP A 182 -6.54 9.23 0.03
N HIS A 183 -5.64 10.18 0.21
CA HIS A 183 -4.24 10.01 -0.12
C HIS A 183 -3.48 9.74 1.17
N ALA A 184 -2.74 8.65 1.21
CA ALA A 184 -1.82 8.33 2.31
C ALA A 184 -0.38 8.47 1.83
N ALA A 185 0.46 9.08 2.65
CA ALA A 185 1.90 9.10 2.44
C ALA A 185 2.62 8.74 3.74
N VAL A 186 3.62 7.88 3.65
CA VAL A 186 4.51 7.54 4.75
C VAL A 186 5.91 7.96 4.33
N VAL A 187 6.50 8.87 5.10
CA VAL A 187 7.79 9.49 4.78
C VAL A 187 8.77 9.22 5.91
N ASN A 188 9.90 8.59 5.58
CA ASN A 188 11.02 8.41 6.51
C ASN A 188 12.22 9.21 5.98
N ASN A 189 12.74 10.12 6.82
CA ASN A 189 13.86 10.99 6.43
C ASN A 189 15.22 10.50 6.98
N GLY A 190 15.30 9.27 7.45
CA GLY A 190 16.49 8.73 8.10
C GLY A 190 16.46 8.85 9.62
N SER A 191 15.75 9.83 10.17
CA SER A 191 15.67 10.11 11.61
C SER A 191 14.34 9.74 12.22
N MET A 192 13.26 9.87 11.46
CA MET A 192 11.90 9.59 11.93
C MET A 192 10.97 9.28 10.77
N THR A 193 9.84 8.69 11.10
CA THR A 193 8.73 8.46 10.17
C THR A 193 7.59 9.42 10.45
N LYS A 194 7.00 9.96 9.38
CA LYS A 194 5.77 10.76 9.42
C LYS A 194 4.73 10.15 8.51
N MET A 195 3.48 10.24 8.91
CA MET A 195 2.33 9.84 8.09
C MET A 195 1.52 11.09 7.74
N TYR A 196 1.11 11.16 6.48
CA TYR A 196 0.27 12.24 5.95
C TYR A 196 -0.99 11.65 5.36
N VAL A 197 -2.09 12.33 5.56
CA VAL A 197 -3.38 12.03 4.90
C VAL A 197 -3.86 13.30 4.24
N ASP A 198 -4.12 13.23 2.93
CA ASP A 198 -4.46 14.38 2.10
C ASP A 198 -3.53 15.59 2.36
N GLY A 199 -2.23 15.32 2.39
CA GLY A 199 -1.17 16.33 2.52
C GLY A 199 -0.95 16.86 3.94
N SER A 200 -1.77 16.48 4.90
CA SER A 200 -1.64 16.92 6.30
C SER A 200 -0.96 15.87 7.15
N GLU A 201 0.03 16.26 7.95
CA GLU A 201 0.69 15.36 8.89
C GLU A 201 -0.31 14.91 9.97
N VAL A 202 -0.54 13.62 10.08
CA VAL A 202 -1.52 13.03 11.02
C VAL A 202 -0.87 12.18 12.09
N ALA A 203 0.38 11.77 11.89
CA ALA A 203 1.13 10.98 12.86
C ALA A 203 2.63 11.14 12.63
N ARG A 204 3.41 10.92 13.68
CA ARG A 204 4.88 10.86 13.60
C ARG A 204 5.41 9.84 14.59
N ASN A 205 6.52 9.21 14.23
CA ASN A 205 7.23 8.28 15.09
C ASN A 205 8.71 8.65 15.12
N PRO A 206 9.16 9.42 16.13
CA PRO A 206 10.57 9.83 16.23
C PRO A 206 11.50 8.68 16.59
N ALA A 207 10.97 7.55 17.04
CA ALA A 207 11.75 6.35 17.34
C ALA A 207 11.99 5.48 16.09
N GLN A 208 11.21 5.67 15.02
CA GLN A 208 11.33 4.89 13.80
C GLN A 208 12.33 5.54 12.84
N LYS A 209 13.58 5.23 13.02
CA LYS A 209 14.67 5.66 12.14
C LYS A 209 14.70 4.78 10.88
N ALA A 210 15.39 5.25 9.83
CA ALA A 210 15.65 4.41 8.66
C ALA A 210 16.73 3.39 8.99
N HIS A 211 16.32 2.26 9.54
CA HIS A 211 17.21 1.11 9.72
C HIS A 211 17.28 0.26 8.45
N GLY A 212 16.67 0.73 7.38
CA GLY A 212 16.38 -0.07 6.23
C GLY A 212 15.14 -0.94 6.44
N LEU A 213 14.50 -1.29 5.36
CA LEU A 213 13.46 -2.31 5.37
C LEU A 213 14.15 -3.62 5.08
N THR A 214 14.29 -4.47 6.09
CA THR A 214 15.00 -5.74 5.95
C THR A 214 14.44 -6.54 4.77
N THR A 215 15.30 -6.92 3.86
CA THR A 215 14.87 -7.61 2.65
C THR A 215 15.60 -8.95 2.51
N LEU A 216 14.82 -9.97 2.17
CA LEU A 216 15.29 -11.31 1.83
C LEU A 216 14.91 -11.66 0.39
N ASN A 217 14.88 -10.63 -0.50
CA ASN A 217 14.42 -10.77 -1.88
C ASN A 217 12.97 -11.25 -1.96
N LYS A 218 12.11 -10.70 -1.09
CA LYS A 218 10.69 -11.03 -1.04
C LYS A 218 9.88 -10.03 -1.84
N PRO A 219 8.89 -10.49 -2.61
CA PRO A 219 8.03 -9.59 -3.37
C PRO A 219 7.20 -8.64 -2.50
N TRP A 220 6.82 -7.51 -3.09
CA TRP A 220 5.81 -6.61 -2.54
C TRP A 220 4.43 -7.04 -3.01
N MET A 221 3.45 -6.95 -2.13
CA MET A 221 2.05 -7.28 -2.40
C MET A 221 1.22 -6.00 -2.39
N LEU A 222 0.31 -5.88 -3.34
CA LEU A 222 -0.72 -4.85 -3.38
C LEU A 222 -2.07 -5.49 -3.11
N GLY A 223 -2.73 -5.08 -2.02
CA GLY A 223 -4.01 -5.64 -1.62
C GLY A 223 -3.93 -6.98 -0.91
N GLY A 224 -2.74 -7.46 -0.58
CA GLY A 224 -2.54 -8.70 0.16
C GLY A 224 -1.84 -8.47 1.50
N PHE A 225 -2.21 -9.25 2.48
CA PHE A 225 -1.62 -9.23 3.83
C PHE A 225 -1.27 -10.64 4.25
N GLU A 226 -0.03 -10.85 4.67
CA GLU A 226 0.44 -12.13 5.20
C GLU A 226 0.62 -12.04 6.73
N TYR A 227 0.30 -13.12 7.42
CA TYR A 227 0.60 -13.34 8.82
C TYR A 227 1.16 -14.75 8.96
N GLY A 228 2.25 -14.91 9.69
CA GLY A 228 2.93 -16.20 9.79
C GLY A 228 3.43 -16.75 8.46
N GLY A 229 3.77 -15.87 7.51
CA GLY A 229 4.22 -16.27 6.17
C GLY A 229 3.13 -16.80 5.26
N LYS A 230 1.86 -16.68 5.65
CA LYS A 230 0.70 -17.13 4.87
C LYS A 230 -0.22 -15.98 4.58
N LEU A 231 -0.88 -16.03 3.41
CA LEU A 231 -1.93 -15.07 3.10
C LEU A 231 -3.04 -15.15 4.16
N ASP A 232 -3.27 -14.04 4.85
CA ASP A 232 -4.24 -13.94 5.94
C ASP A 232 -5.47 -13.12 5.57
N GLN A 233 -5.26 -12.04 4.79
CA GLN A 233 -6.35 -11.16 4.41
C GLN A 233 -6.07 -10.53 3.04
N ILE A 234 -7.14 -10.20 2.34
CA ILE A 234 -7.11 -9.42 1.10
C ILE A 234 -7.87 -8.12 1.35
N PHE A 235 -7.37 -7.03 0.79
CA PHE A 235 -7.94 -5.69 0.97
C PHE A 235 -9.40 -5.64 0.53
N TYR A 236 -10.21 -4.86 1.23
CA TYR A 236 -11.61 -4.61 0.90
C TYR A 236 -11.82 -3.10 0.73
N GLY A 237 -12.08 -2.67 -0.47
CA GLY A 237 -12.20 -1.27 -0.85
C GLY A 237 -11.57 -1.01 -2.22
N SER A 238 -11.13 0.21 -2.45
CA SER A 238 -10.48 0.57 -3.70
C SER A 238 -9.07 1.12 -3.45
N ILE A 239 -8.16 0.84 -4.36
CA ILE A 239 -6.79 1.35 -4.35
C ILE A 239 -6.55 2.08 -5.67
N GLY A 240 -6.16 3.35 -5.56
CA GLY A 240 -5.74 4.16 -6.69
C GLY A 240 -4.23 4.08 -6.92
N ASP A 241 -3.66 5.10 -7.52
CA ASP A 241 -2.23 5.15 -7.81
C ASP A 241 -1.39 4.82 -6.58
N VAL A 242 -0.30 4.08 -6.81
CA VAL A 242 0.71 3.79 -5.79
C VAL A 242 2.07 4.22 -6.31
N ARG A 243 2.83 4.93 -5.49
CA ARG A 243 4.20 5.34 -5.81
C ARG A 243 5.14 5.05 -4.65
N ILE A 244 6.31 4.51 -4.96
CA ILE A 244 7.37 4.21 -4.01
C ILE A 244 8.62 4.95 -4.43
N VAL A 245 9.16 5.77 -3.52
CA VAL A 245 10.36 6.60 -3.72
C VAL A 245 11.38 6.23 -2.65
N ASP A 246 12.65 6.12 -3.03
CA ASP A 246 13.75 5.72 -2.11
C ASP A 246 14.39 6.88 -1.36
N ARG A 247 13.66 7.96 -1.20
CA ARG A 247 14.07 9.14 -0.41
C ARG A 247 12.84 9.77 0.24
N ALA A 248 13.08 10.56 1.28
CA ALA A 248 12.04 11.42 1.83
C ALA A 248 11.76 12.56 0.85
N ILE A 249 10.48 12.79 0.57
CA ILE A 249 10.04 13.93 -0.24
C ILE A 249 9.16 14.86 0.60
N SER A 250 9.09 16.13 0.18
CA SER A 250 8.20 17.09 0.83
C SER A 250 6.75 16.90 0.36
N PRO A 251 5.75 17.37 1.13
CA PRO A 251 4.34 17.28 0.73
C PRO A 251 4.04 17.90 -0.63
N GLU A 252 4.78 18.91 -1.05
CA GLU A 252 4.63 19.55 -2.36
C GLU A 252 4.95 18.61 -3.53
N GLU A 253 5.74 17.58 -3.26
CA GLU A 253 6.09 16.56 -4.27
C GLU A 253 5.15 15.35 -4.26
N PHE A 254 4.19 15.28 -3.34
CA PHE A 254 3.23 14.18 -3.28
C PHE A 254 2.37 14.11 -4.54
N MET A 255 1.84 12.93 -4.82
CA MET A 255 0.85 12.75 -5.88
C MET A 255 -0.47 13.49 -5.58
N PHE A 256 -0.76 13.77 -4.32
CA PHE A 256 -1.90 14.58 -3.91
C PHE A 256 -1.76 16.03 -4.41
N ARG A 257 -2.82 16.55 -5.02
CA ARG A 257 -2.86 17.89 -5.63
C ARG A 257 -4.00 18.71 -5.04
N PRO A 258 -3.81 19.44 -3.93
CA PRO A 258 -4.88 20.20 -3.29
C PRO A 258 -5.49 21.28 -4.20
N ASP A 259 -4.72 21.83 -5.14
CA ASP A 259 -5.18 22.84 -6.08
C ASP A 259 -6.27 22.35 -7.04
N LEU A 260 -6.23 21.05 -7.38
CA LEU A 260 -7.25 20.42 -8.22
C LEU A 260 -8.52 20.11 -7.44
N ASP A 261 -8.38 19.80 -6.14
CA ASP A 261 -9.49 19.51 -5.26
C ASP A 261 -10.33 20.78 -4.96
N SER A 262 -9.68 21.94 -4.80
CA SER A 262 -10.32 23.20 -4.53
C SER A 262 -11.09 23.79 -5.72
N SER A 263 -10.84 23.34 -6.95
CA SER A 263 -11.50 23.85 -8.17
C SER A 263 -12.90 23.30 -8.39
N THR A 264 -13.35 22.31 -7.63
CA THR A 264 -14.68 21.69 -7.74
C THR A 264 -15.77 22.40 -6.94
N GLY A 265 -15.43 23.48 -6.22
CA GLY A 265 -16.33 24.25 -5.35
C GLY A 265 -16.91 25.51 -5.98
N LYS A 266 -17.10 25.56 -7.32
CA LYS A 266 -17.79 26.69 -7.98
C LYS A 266 -18.93 26.22 -8.85
#